data_afacf0f197f97faba104805c7a231aed
#
_entry.id   afacf0f197f97faba104805c7a231aed
#
_cell.length_a   1.000
_cell.length_b   1.000
_cell.length_c   1.000
_cell.angle_alpha   90.00
_cell.angle_beta   90.00
_cell.angle_gamma   90.00
#
_symmetry.space_group_name_H-M   'P 1'
#
loop_
_entity.id
_entity.type
_entity.pdbx_description
1 polymer ?
#
loop_
_entity_poly.entity_id
_entity_poly.type
_entity_poly.pdbx_seq_one_letter_code
_entity_poly.pdbx_strand_id
1 'polypeptide(L)'
;LVTLNDCNAIVLGISVDSPWANAEFARRYNLEFDLLSDLDREVVELYDTKFVGLGGLEGYVSANRVVIIVDSEGMVQYRWVAENPGVEPNYEELIIRLESN
;
A
#
# COMPACT_ATOMS: atom_id res chain seq x y z
N LEU A 1 -17.39 13.07 8.17
CA LEU A 1 -16.53 11.95 7.88
C LEU A 1 -15.18 12.45 7.36
N VAL A 2 -14.12 12.17 8.07
CA VAL A 2 -12.75 12.57 7.67
C VAL A 2 -12.18 11.51 6.73
N THR A 3 -11.60 11.95 5.61
CA THR A 3 -10.93 11.07 4.65
C THR A 3 -9.41 11.24 4.75
N LEU A 4 -8.66 10.35 4.09
CA LEU A 4 -7.20 10.46 4.06
C LEU A 4 -6.73 11.77 3.42
N ASN A 5 -7.45 12.29 2.42
CA ASN A 5 -7.11 13.56 1.79
C ASN A 5 -7.24 14.74 2.76
N ASP A 6 -8.17 14.66 3.71
CA ASP A 6 -8.39 15.70 4.70
C ASP A 6 -7.28 15.76 5.76
N CYS A 7 -6.43 14.73 5.82
CA CYS A 7 -5.35 14.63 6.81
C CYS A 7 -4.03 15.25 6.32
N ASN A 8 -4.06 15.99 5.22
CA ASN A 8 -2.86 16.60 4.63
C ASN A 8 -1.76 15.57 4.34
N ALA A 9 -2.15 14.42 3.85
CA ALA A 9 -1.24 13.31 3.52
C ALA A 9 -1.23 13.08 2.01
N ILE A 10 -0.08 12.67 1.49
CA ILE A 10 0.05 12.19 0.12
C ILE A 10 -0.12 10.68 0.17
N VAL A 11 -1.07 10.14 -0.58
CA VAL A 11 -1.33 8.70 -0.65
C VAL A 11 -0.68 8.13 -1.90
N LEU A 12 0.10 7.07 -1.73
CA LEU A 12 0.70 6.33 -2.84
C LEU A 12 0.30 4.87 -2.70
N GLY A 13 -0.16 4.28 -3.81
CA GLY A 13 -0.37 2.84 -3.90
C GLY A 13 0.84 2.19 -4.57
N ILE A 14 1.18 0.96 -4.15
CA ILE A 14 2.29 0.21 -4.73
C ILE A 14 1.84 -1.24 -4.91
N SER A 15 2.03 -1.78 -6.11
CA SER A 15 1.76 -3.18 -6.40
C SER A 15 2.88 -3.79 -7.24
N VAL A 16 2.96 -5.13 -7.26
CA VAL A 16 3.95 -5.83 -8.10
C VAL A 16 3.51 -5.97 -9.55
N ASP A 17 2.32 -5.52 -9.89
CA ASP A 17 1.82 -5.55 -11.26
C ASP A 17 2.60 -4.59 -12.16
N SER A 18 2.55 -4.82 -13.47
CA SER A 18 3.25 -3.96 -14.43
C SER A 18 2.70 -2.52 -14.40
N PRO A 19 3.51 -1.53 -14.85
CA PRO A 19 3.02 -0.15 -14.96
C PRO A 19 1.76 -0.02 -15.82
N TRP A 20 1.65 -0.82 -16.86
CA TRP A 20 0.48 -0.80 -17.75
C TRP A 20 -0.76 -1.35 -17.06
N ALA A 21 -0.63 -2.45 -16.32
CA ALA A 21 -1.74 -3.02 -15.55
C ALA A 21 -2.20 -2.06 -14.46
N ASN A 22 -1.25 -1.43 -13.74
CA ASN A 22 -1.56 -0.43 -12.72
C ASN A 22 -2.24 0.80 -13.31
N ALA A 23 -1.80 1.28 -14.47
CA ALA A 23 -2.41 2.43 -15.15
C ALA A 23 -3.85 2.12 -15.56
N GLU A 24 -4.10 0.94 -16.11
CA GLU A 24 -5.46 0.52 -16.48
C GLU A 24 -6.37 0.37 -15.27
N PHE A 25 -5.86 -0.20 -14.17
CA PHE A 25 -6.60 -0.31 -12.92
C PHE A 25 -6.98 1.08 -12.38
N ALA A 26 -6.00 1.98 -12.34
CA ALA A 26 -6.23 3.35 -11.86
C ALA A 26 -7.26 4.09 -12.70
N ARG A 27 -7.19 3.95 -14.03
CA ARG A 27 -8.15 4.54 -14.96
C ARG A 27 -9.55 3.97 -14.75
N ARG A 28 -9.66 2.64 -14.67
CA ARG A 28 -10.94 1.94 -14.56
C ARG A 28 -11.70 2.29 -13.28
N TYR A 29 -10.98 2.44 -12.18
CA TYR A 29 -11.57 2.72 -10.86
C TYR A 29 -11.45 4.18 -10.43
N ASN A 30 -11.00 5.06 -11.32
CA ASN A 30 -10.85 6.51 -11.05
C ASN A 30 -10.08 6.79 -9.76
N LEU A 31 -8.92 6.17 -9.59
CA LEU A 31 -8.10 6.40 -8.40
C LEU A 31 -7.58 7.83 -8.38
N GLU A 32 -7.68 8.48 -7.22
CA GLU A 32 -7.23 9.85 -7.02
C GLU A 32 -5.78 9.94 -6.53
N PHE A 33 -5.12 8.80 -6.37
CA PHE A 33 -3.73 8.73 -5.95
C PHE A 33 -2.92 7.94 -6.98
N ASP A 34 -1.60 8.13 -6.94
CA ASP A 34 -0.69 7.43 -7.84
C ASP A 34 -0.54 5.97 -7.44
N LEU A 35 -0.54 5.10 -8.44
CA LEU A 35 -0.33 3.67 -8.26
C LEU A 35 0.99 3.28 -8.92
N LEU A 36 1.98 2.99 -8.11
CA LEU A 36 3.34 2.71 -8.55
C LEU A 36 3.56 1.22 -8.76
N SER A 37 4.44 0.87 -9.68
CA SER A 37 4.77 -0.53 -9.96
C SER A 37 6.06 -0.95 -9.27
N ASP A 38 5.98 -2.04 -8.51
CA ASP A 38 7.13 -2.72 -7.93
C ASP A 38 7.36 -4.04 -8.67
N LEU A 39 7.40 -3.97 -10.01
CA LEU A 39 7.52 -5.13 -10.87
C LEU A 39 8.75 -5.98 -10.53
N ASP A 40 9.84 -5.35 -10.14
CA ASP A 40 11.09 -6.02 -9.77
C ASP A 40 11.11 -6.53 -8.33
N ARG A 41 10.06 -6.31 -7.56
CA ARG A 41 9.91 -6.72 -6.15
C ARG A 41 10.97 -6.13 -5.21
N GLU A 42 11.58 -5.02 -5.59
CA GLU A 42 12.58 -4.35 -4.76
C GLU A 42 11.98 -3.74 -3.49
N VAL A 43 10.83 -3.08 -3.62
CA VAL A 43 10.17 -2.40 -2.50
C VAL A 43 9.61 -3.41 -1.51
N VAL A 44 8.98 -4.48 -1.98
CA VAL A 44 8.43 -5.50 -1.09
C VAL A 44 9.53 -6.22 -0.31
N GLU A 45 10.70 -6.37 -0.87
CA GLU A 45 11.87 -6.91 -0.16
C GLU A 45 12.41 -5.89 0.85
N LEU A 46 12.58 -4.63 0.41
CA LEU A 46 13.14 -3.58 1.25
C LEU A 46 12.31 -3.31 2.50
N TYR A 47 10.98 -3.31 2.36
CA TYR A 47 10.06 -3.04 3.47
C TYR A 47 9.56 -4.31 4.15
N ASP A 48 10.02 -5.48 3.73
CA ASP A 48 9.59 -6.78 4.27
C ASP A 48 8.07 -6.94 4.23
N THR A 49 7.49 -6.69 3.07
CA THR A 49 6.04 -6.67 2.86
C THR A 49 5.59 -7.65 1.79
N LYS A 50 6.44 -8.62 1.46
CA LYS A 50 6.10 -9.62 0.44
C LYS A 50 5.17 -10.69 0.99
N PHE A 51 4.38 -11.25 0.09
CA PHE A 51 3.55 -12.43 0.35
C PHE A 51 3.85 -13.46 -0.73
N VAL A 52 4.15 -14.68 -0.35
CA VAL A 52 4.52 -15.75 -1.27
C VAL A 52 3.36 -16.74 -1.38
N GLY A 53 3.02 -17.12 -2.62
CA GLY A 53 2.03 -18.15 -2.88
C GLY A 53 0.59 -17.65 -3.00
N LEU A 54 0.39 -16.37 -3.30
CA LEU A 54 -0.95 -15.81 -3.49
C LEU A 54 -1.72 -16.62 -4.55
N GLY A 55 -2.98 -16.94 -4.23
CA GLY A 55 -3.84 -17.70 -5.14
C GLY A 55 -3.42 -19.14 -5.33
N GLY A 56 -2.59 -19.69 -4.44
CA GLY A 56 -2.08 -21.05 -4.57
C GLY A 56 -0.94 -21.21 -5.57
N LEU A 57 -0.43 -20.08 -6.11
CA LEU A 57 0.68 -20.09 -7.07
C LEU A 57 2.01 -20.21 -6.33
N GLU A 58 2.56 -21.40 -6.29
CA GLU A 58 3.82 -21.69 -5.61
C GLU A 58 4.94 -20.80 -6.15
N GLY A 59 5.68 -20.16 -5.25
CA GLY A 59 6.80 -19.29 -5.61
C GLY A 59 6.44 -17.92 -6.13
N TYR A 60 5.14 -17.61 -6.31
CA TYR A 60 4.72 -16.28 -6.75
C TYR A 60 4.88 -15.27 -5.61
N VAL A 61 5.65 -14.21 -5.86
CA VAL A 61 5.89 -13.14 -4.89
C VAL A 61 5.01 -11.94 -5.24
N SER A 62 4.17 -11.54 -4.30
CA SER A 62 3.33 -10.35 -4.42
C SER A 62 3.50 -9.45 -3.21
N ALA A 63 2.89 -8.27 -3.25
CA ALA A 63 2.79 -7.42 -2.08
C ALA A 63 1.69 -7.95 -1.16
N ASN A 64 1.97 -8.01 0.15
CA ASN A 64 0.91 -8.20 1.13
C ASN A 64 0.11 -6.89 1.24
N ARG A 65 -1.03 -6.91 1.92
CA ARG A 65 -1.74 -5.68 2.22
C ARG A 65 -1.06 -5.02 3.42
N VAL A 66 -0.47 -3.87 3.19
CA VAL A 66 0.35 -3.16 4.15
C VAL A 66 0.04 -1.66 4.07
N VAL A 67 0.03 -1.02 5.21
CA VAL A 67 -0.04 0.45 5.29
C VAL A 67 1.16 0.94 6.07
N ILE A 68 1.87 1.91 5.51
CA ILE A 68 3.02 2.54 6.14
C ILE A 68 2.82 4.05 6.10
N ILE A 69 2.99 4.70 7.23
CA ILE A 69 2.97 6.16 7.33
C ILE A 69 4.39 6.64 7.55
N VAL A 70 4.83 7.54 6.68
CA VAL A 70 6.18 8.11 6.73
C VAL A 70 6.03 9.62 6.93
N ASP A 71 6.82 10.18 7.83
CA ASP A 71 6.81 11.62 8.07
C ASP A 71 7.65 12.38 7.04
N SER A 72 7.69 13.71 7.17
CA SER A 72 8.42 14.58 6.24
C SER A 72 9.94 14.39 6.29
N GLU A 73 10.44 13.73 7.32
CA GLU A 73 11.86 13.43 7.48
C GLU A 73 12.24 12.04 6.99
N GLY A 74 11.26 11.30 6.45
CA GLY A 74 11.47 9.95 5.95
C GLY A 74 11.44 8.86 7.01
N MET A 75 10.96 9.18 8.21
CA MET A 75 10.88 8.22 9.31
C MET A 75 9.51 7.52 9.32
N VAL A 76 9.51 6.20 9.49
CA VAL A 76 8.28 5.42 9.61
C VAL A 76 7.63 5.70 10.96
N GLN A 77 6.40 6.20 10.92
CA GLN A 77 5.62 6.53 12.11
C GLN A 77 4.59 5.45 12.45
N TYR A 78 4.21 4.65 11.47
CA TYR A 78 3.19 3.62 11.66
C TYR A 78 3.39 2.54 10.60
N ARG A 79 3.23 1.29 10.99
CA ARG A 79 3.30 0.15 10.09
C ARG A 79 2.23 -0.87 10.49
N TRP A 80 1.39 -1.21 9.52
CA TRP A 80 0.39 -2.26 9.67
C TRP A 80 0.56 -3.28 8.55
N VAL A 81 0.64 -4.55 8.88
CA VAL A 81 0.81 -5.65 7.93
C VAL A 81 -0.28 -6.66 8.17
N ALA A 82 -1.02 -7.00 7.12
CA ALA A 82 -2.05 -8.03 7.18
C ALA A 82 -1.45 -9.42 7.31
N GLU A 83 -2.20 -10.35 7.89
CA GLU A 83 -1.82 -11.77 7.91
C GLU A 83 -1.77 -12.33 6.49
N ASN A 84 -2.66 -11.84 5.63
CA ASN A 84 -2.71 -12.17 4.21
C ASN A 84 -3.37 -11.01 3.45
N PRO A 85 -3.25 -10.95 2.10
CA PRO A 85 -3.76 -9.81 1.33
C PRO A 85 -5.29 -9.63 1.37
N GLY A 86 -6.03 -10.58 1.89
CA GLY A 86 -7.49 -10.47 2.03
C GLY A 86 -7.96 -9.69 3.26
N VAL A 87 -7.06 -9.36 4.18
CA VAL A 87 -7.39 -8.65 5.42
C VAL A 87 -7.24 -7.15 5.20
N GLU A 88 -8.28 -6.37 5.52
CA GLU A 88 -8.25 -4.92 5.39
C GLU A 88 -7.80 -4.24 6.69
N PRO A 89 -7.13 -3.07 6.59
CA PRO A 89 -6.75 -2.31 7.78
C PRO A 89 -7.94 -1.63 8.43
N ASN A 90 -7.76 -1.20 9.68
CA ASN A 90 -8.73 -0.33 10.35
C ASN A 90 -8.48 1.11 9.87
N TYR A 91 -9.35 1.58 8.98
CA TYR A 91 -9.19 2.90 8.36
C TYR A 91 -9.38 4.05 9.35
N GLU A 92 -10.20 3.87 10.38
CA GLU A 92 -10.38 4.88 11.42
C GLU A 92 -9.09 5.08 12.22
N GLU A 93 -8.39 4.00 12.53
CA GLU A 93 -7.10 4.08 13.22
C GLU A 93 -6.06 4.81 12.37
N LEU A 94 -6.05 4.57 11.05
CA LEU A 94 -5.14 5.27 10.15
C LEU A 94 -5.36 6.77 10.18
N ILE A 95 -6.60 7.20 10.15
CA ILE A 95 -6.96 8.62 10.20
C ILE A 95 -6.50 9.23 11.53
N ILE A 96 -6.74 8.55 12.65
CA ILE A 96 -6.30 9.00 13.97
C ILE A 96 -4.78 9.17 14.01
N ARG A 97 -4.03 8.21 13.45
CA ARG A 97 -2.58 8.28 13.41
C ARG A 97 -2.08 9.44 12.57
N LEU A 98 -2.73 9.71 11.44
CA LEU A 98 -2.37 10.83 10.57
C LEU A 98 -2.66 12.17 11.23
N GLU A 99 -3.77 12.29 11.95
CA GLU A 99 -4.13 13.52 12.66
C GLU A 99 -3.23 13.80 13.86
N SER A 100 -2.57 12.77 14.40
CA SER A 100 -1.67 12.89 15.54
C SER A 100 -0.27 13.36 15.16
N ASN A 101 0.06 13.36 13.90
CA ASN A 101 1.40 13.74 13.41
C ASN A 101 1.50 15.23 13.09
#